data_6a0fb859a0ed0152f48b46b0e6ca7fa0
#
_entry.id   6a0fb859a0ed0152f48b46b0e6ca7fa0
#
_cell.length_a   1.000
_cell.length_b   1.000
_cell.length_c   1.000
_cell.angle_alpha   90.00
_cell.angle_beta   90.00
_cell.angle_gamma   90.00
#
_symmetry.space_group_name_H-M   'P 1'
#
loop_
_entity.id
_entity.type
_entity.pdbx_description
1 polymer ?
#
loop_
_entity_poly.entity_id
_entity_poly.type
_entity_poly.pdbx_seq_one_letter_code
_entity_poly.pdbx_strand_id
1 'polypeptide(L)'
;AAAAEAARQQAAAEEASRQQAAAASSTSTSSGNSSASQSSGNSRNNSTTNNSNAATGSSTASSGSTSTNNSTASSGSSSDKSSSTGSSANSSGASGSSIVAYADQFVGNPYVWGGNSLTNGIDCSHFVYQVLKNTGAYSGGYTTSAGWRSLGTAVSSLSEAKAGDVICYSGHVAIYDGNGGIVEAKGTKWGITHDRSANCKTILAIRRFT
;
A
#
# COMPACT_ATOMS: atom_id res chain seq x y z
N ALA A 1 -9.52 -34.08 -3.26
CA ALA A 1 -9.80 -33.29 -4.47
C ALA A 1 -9.50 -31.79 -4.27
N ALA A 2 -9.95 -31.18 -3.18
CA ALA A 2 -9.77 -29.74 -2.90
C ALA A 2 -8.29 -29.30 -2.76
N ALA A 3 -7.44 -30.14 -2.17
CA ALA A 3 -6.01 -29.83 -2.01
C ALA A 3 -5.24 -29.85 -3.34
N ALA A 4 -5.63 -30.74 -4.27
CA ALA A 4 -5.01 -30.80 -5.59
C ALA A 4 -5.44 -29.63 -6.49
N GLU A 5 -6.65 -29.13 -6.32
CA GLU A 5 -7.15 -27.96 -7.03
C GLU A 5 -6.51 -26.67 -6.52
N ALA A 6 -6.34 -26.53 -5.21
CA ALA A 6 -5.59 -25.43 -4.63
C ALA A 6 -4.12 -25.41 -5.10
N ALA A 7 -3.49 -26.58 -5.23
CA ALA A 7 -2.12 -26.68 -5.74
C ALA A 7 -2.03 -26.29 -7.24
N ARG A 8 -3.02 -26.68 -8.05
CA ARG A 8 -3.08 -26.27 -9.48
C ARG A 8 -3.31 -24.77 -9.63
N GLN A 9 -4.19 -24.18 -8.83
CA GLN A 9 -4.41 -22.73 -8.84
C GLN A 9 -3.16 -21.97 -8.40
N GLN A 10 -2.39 -22.50 -7.43
CA GLN A 10 -1.13 -21.90 -7.01
C GLN A 10 -0.03 -22.01 -8.09
N ALA A 11 0.04 -23.14 -8.80
CA ALA A 11 0.99 -23.33 -9.88
C ALA A 11 0.68 -22.40 -11.08
N ALA A 12 -0.59 -22.27 -11.44
CA ALA A 12 -1.04 -21.31 -12.46
C ALA A 12 -0.76 -19.87 -12.04
N ALA A 13 -0.89 -19.57 -10.74
CA ALA A 13 -0.57 -18.31 -10.14
C ALA A 13 0.92 -17.96 -10.26
N GLU A 14 1.78 -18.91 -10.01
CA GLU A 14 3.23 -18.74 -10.10
C GLU A 14 3.68 -18.55 -11.56
N GLU A 15 3.07 -19.28 -12.48
CA GLU A 15 3.36 -19.18 -13.90
C GLU A 15 2.91 -17.83 -14.49
N ALA A 16 1.72 -17.35 -14.14
CA ALA A 16 1.27 -16.02 -14.54
C ALA A 16 2.13 -14.90 -13.95
N SER A 17 2.62 -15.05 -12.71
CA SER A 17 3.56 -14.11 -12.10
C SER A 17 4.91 -14.07 -12.83
N ARG A 18 5.40 -15.23 -13.31
CA ARG A 18 6.61 -15.32 -14.12
C ARG A 18 6.44 -14.66 -15.48
N GLN A 19 5.28 -14.83 -16.12
CA GLN A 19 4.99 -14.20 -17.40
C GLN A 19 4.86 -12.68 -17.30
N GLN A 20 4.25 -12.16 -16.24
CA GLN A 20 4.18 -10.71 -16.00
C GLN A 20 5.56 -10.10 -15.69
N ALA A 21 6.41 -10.80 -14.94
CA ALA A 21 7.78 -10.36 -14.68
C ALA A 21 8.64 -10.34 -15.96
N ALA A 22 8.43 -11.31 -16.84
CA ALA A 22 9.09 -11.37 -18.14
C ALA A 22 8.62 -10.25 -19.09
N ALA A 23 7.35 -9.93 -19.08
CA ALA A 23 6.79 -8.83 -19.87
C ALA A 23 7.27 -7.46 -19.39
N ALA A 24 7.40 -7.27 -18.07
CA ALA A 24 7.92 -6.02 -17.50
C ALA A 24 9.42 -5.81 -17.80
N SER A 25 10.20 -6.88 -17.91
CA SER A 25 11.63 -6.80 -18.28
C SER A 25 11.84 -6.54 -19.76
N SER A 26 10.91 -6.93 -20.63
CA SER A 26 11.00 -6.69 -22.08
C SER A 26 10.67 -5.26 -22.49
N THR A 27 9.89 -4.52 -21.69
CA THR A 27 9.55 -3.11 -21.94
C THR A 27 10.68 -2.15 -21.55
N SER A 28 11.61 -2.54 -20.70
CA SER A 28 12.72 -1.67 -20.28
C SER A 28 13.91 -1.67 -21.26
N THR A 29 13.94 -2.53 -22.28
CA THR A 29 15.04 -2.64 -23.25
C THR A 29 14.79 -1.89 -24.55
N SER A 30 13.62 -1.25 -24.74
CA SER A 30 13.25 -0.55 -25.98
C SER A 30 13.38 0.98 -25.98
N SER A 31 14.06 1.56 -24.97
CA SER A 31 14.33 3.01 -24.94
C SER A 31 15.81 3.30 -24.94
N GLY A 32 16.49 2.95 -26.03
CA GLY A 32 17.90 3.28 -26.19
C GLY A 32 18.43 2.92 -27.56
N ASN A 33 18.09 3.66 -28.57
CA ASN A 33 18.97 4.10 -29.64
C ASN A 33 18.20 4.67 -30.82
N SER A 34 18.28 5.99 -31.01
CA SER A 34 18.27 6.62 -32.34
C SER A 34 18.76 8.07 -32.16
N SER A 35 20.06 8.20 -32.14
CA SER A 35 20.73 9.46 -32.53
C SER A 35 21.33 9.18 -33.91
N ALA A 36 20.95 9.92 -34.90
CA ALA A 36 21.82 10.57 -35.88
C ALA A 36 21.06 11.09 -37.09
N SER A 37 21.20 12.37 -37.24
CA SER A 37 21.69 13.07 -38.43
C SER A 37 20.74 13.51 -39.52
N GLN A 38 20.75 14.80 -39.61
CA GLN A 38 20.91 15.73 -40.76
C GLN A 38 19.59 16.19 -41.38
N SER A 39 19.41 17.42 -41.54
CA SER A 39 20.09 18.56 -42.13
C SER A 39 19.09 19.42 -42.89
N SER A 40 19.17 20.69 -42.69
CA SER A 40 18.93 21.76 -43.66
C SER A 40 17.49 22.12 -44.09
N GLY A 41 17.20 23.38 -43.90
CA GLY A 41 16.37 24.12 -44.86
C GLY A 41 15.37 25.11 -44.26
N ASN A 42 15.83 26.23 -43.85
CA ASN A 42 15.53 27.58 -44.35
C ASN A 42 14.08 28.09 -44.34
N SER A 43 14.01 29.20 -43.67
CA SER A 43 13.40 30.47 -44.06
C SER A 43 11.96 30.80 -43.70
N ARG A 44 11.96 31.82 -42.89
CA ARG A 44 11.16 33.07 -43.03
C ARG A 44 9.77 33.13 -42.46
N ASN A 45 9.76 33.99 -41.50
CA ASN A 45 9.06 35.30 -41.44
C ASN A 45 7.61 35.17 -40.97
N ASN A 46 7.18 35.85 -40.06
CA ASN A 46 6.99 37.27 -39.87
C ASN A 46 6.02 37.47 -38.68
N SER A 47 6.46 38.31 -37.78
CA SER A 47 5.79 39.49 -37.29
C SER A 47 4.39 39.42 -36.67
N THR A 48 4.43 39.88 -35.49
CA THR A 48 3.78 41.09 -34.95
C THR A 48 2.43 40.84 -34.32
N THR A 49 2.18 41.21 -33.17
CA THR A 49 2.11 42.39 -32.37
C THR A 49 1.23 42.12 -31.15
N ASN A 50 1.73 42.54 -30.03
CA ASN A 50 1.11 43.47 -29.09
C ASN A 50 -0.37 43.22 -28.68
N ASN A 51 -0.67 43.10 -27.43
CA ASN A 51 -0.92 44.28 -26.63
C ASN A 51 -1.24 43.96 -25.16
N SER A 52 -0.62 44.69 -24.35
CA SER A 52 -0.81 45.07 -22.99
C SER A 52 -2.26 45.31 -22.55
N ASN A 53 -2.56 45.04 -21.33
CA ASN A 53 -3.05 45.98 -20.31
C ASN A 53 -3.47 45.18 -19.08
N ALA A 54 -2.88 45.24 -17.92
CA ALA A 54 -2.80 46.31 -16.92
C ALA A 54 -4.18 46.69 -16.33
N ALA A 55 -4.21 46.55 -15.06
CA ALA A 55 -4.77 47.41 -14.01
C ALA A 55 -5.73 46.65 -13.07
N THR A 56 -5.30 46.44 -11.85
CA THR A 56 -5.44 47.29 -10.64
C THR A 56 -6.78 47.27 -9.94
N GLY A 57 -6.69 47.12 -8.65
CA GLY A 57 -7.69 47.52 -7.66
C GLY A 57 -7.91 46.44 -6.59
N SER A 58 -7.26 46.33 -5.51
CA SER A 58 -7.16 47.18 -4.31
C SER A 58 -8.40 47.10 -3.41
N SER A 59 -8.03 46.71 -2.18
CA SER A 59 -8.57 47.15 -0.88
C SER A 59 -9.91 46.55 -0.46
N THR A 60 -10.17 46.18 0.75
CA THR A 60 -9.81 46.58 2.11
C THR A 60 -10.59 45.65 3.05
N ALA A 61 -9.97 45.05 4.01
CA ALA A 61 -9.97 45.40 5.42
C ALA A 61 -11.32 45.29 6.14
N SER A 62 -11.33 44.56 7.20
CA SER A 62 -11.57 44.97 8.56
C SER A 62 -12.38 43.95 9.40
N SER A 63 -11.73 43.50 10.41
CA SER A 63 -12.04 43.62 11.84
C SER A 63 -13.37 42.93 12.26
N GLY A 64 -13.41 42.14 13.26
CA GLY A 64 -12.87 42.16 14.57
C GLY A 64 -13.83 41.55 15.54
N SER A 65 -13.33 41.16 16.65
CA SER A 65 -13.87 41.12 18.01
C SER A 65 -14.47 39.77 18.47
N THR A 66 -13.71 39.08 19.30
CA THR A 66 -13.68 39.07 20.80
C THR A 66 -14.99 38.82 21.48
N SER A 67 -15.03 37.80 22.28
CA SER A 67 -15.31 37.76 23.73
C SER A 67 -15.71 36.35 24.16
N THR A 68 -14.90 35.73 24.95
CA THR A 68 -14.78 35.65 26.41
C THR A 68 -15.88 34.94 27.15
N ASN A 69 -15.44 33.91 27.89
CA ASN A 69 -15.84 33.49 29.23
C ASN A 69 -17.19 32.79 29.40
N ASN A 70 -17.35 31.77 30.15
CA ASN A 70 -16.91 31.55 31.52
C ASN A 70 -17.25 30.14 32.01
N SER A 71 -16.36 29.65 32.82
CA SER A 71 -16.42 28.62 33.84
C SER A 71 -17.78 28.19 34.35
N THR A 72 -17.98 26.93 34.67
CA THR A 72 -18.08 26.51 36.09
C THR A 72 -18.06 24.99 36.23
N ALA A 73 -17.31 24.56 37.22
CA ALA A 73 -17.03 23.25 37.76
C ALA A 73 -18.26 22.53 38.36
N SER A 74 -18.19 21.22 38.41
CA SER A 74 -18.36 20.36 39.61
C SER A 74 -18.20 18.90 39.21
N SER A 75 -17.16 18.28 39.60
CA SER A 75 -16.86 17.35 40.69
C SER A 75 -17.74 16.09 40.72
N GLY A 76 -17.05 14.96 40.63
CA GLY A 76 -17.54 13.63 40.98
C GLY A 76 -16.58 12.52 40.65
N SER A 77 -15.68 12.22 41.58
CA SER A 77 -14.80 11.06 41.75
C SER A 77 -15.38 9.72 41.33
N SER A 78 -14.61 8.86 40.70
CA SER A 78 -13.88 7.74 41.32
C SER A 78 -13.23 6.84 40.24
N SER A 79 -11.95 6.70 40.30
CA SER A 79 -11.06 5.53 40.31
C SER A 79 -11.47 4.30 39.51
N ASP A 80 -10.66 3.90 38.50
CA ASP A 80 -9.55 2.97 38.60
C ASP A 80 -8.73 2.93 37.33
N LYS A 81 -7.57 3.27 37.42
CA LYS A 81 -6.23 2.75 37.24
C LYS A 81 -6.12 1.58 36.23
N SER A 82 -5.57 1.88 35.05
CA SER A 82 -4.40 1.18 34.53
C SER A 82 -3.74 2.02 33.44
N SER A 83 -2.63 2.53 33.85
CA SER A 83 -1.64 3.23 33.04
C SER A 83 -1.01 2.29 32.02
N SER A 84 -0.90 2.69 30.80
CA SER A 84 0.37 2.64 30.10
C SER A 84 0.41 3.77 29.10
N THR A 85 0.90 4.86 29.60
CA THR A 85 1.46 5.97 28.85
C THR A 85 2.63 5.42 28.01
N GLY A 86 2.42 5.34 26.75
CA GLY A 86 3.44 5.18 25.75
C GLY A 86 3.18 6.22 24.68
N SER A 87 3.39 7.50 25.02
CA SER A 87 3.59 8.54 24.02
C SER A 87 4.85 8.19 23.26
N SER A 88 4.71 7.65 22.09
CA SER A 88 5.78 7.59 21.11
C SER A 88 5.40 8.46 19.95
N ALA A 89 6.07 9.60 19.91
CA ALA A 89 6.48 10.42 18.76
C ALA A 89 5.76 10.12 17.44
N ASN A 90 5.10 11.15 17.01
CA ASN A 90 4.69 11.48 15.66
C ASN A 90 5.76 11.10 14.61
N SER A 91 5.69 9.87 14.14
CA SER A 91 6.22 9.47 12.84
C SER A 91 5.04 9.45 11.90
N SER A 92 5.06 10.27 10.86
CA SER A 92 4.05 10.34 9.79
C SER A 92 4.02 9.07 8.92
N GLY A 93 4.31 7.91 9.49
CA GLY A 93 4.23 6.59 8.87
C GLY A 93 3.13 5.76 9.51
N ALA A 94 2.48 4.92 8.73
CA ALA A 94 1.50 3.98 9.23
C ALA A 94 2.10 3.10 10.33
N SER A 95 1.41 2.94 11.46
CA SER A 95 1.80 1.94 12.44
C SER A 95 1.44 0.53 11.93
N GLY A 96 2.20 -0.49 12.33
CA GLY A 96 1.88 -1.86 11.96
C GLY A 96 0.47 -2.29 12.36
N SER A 97 0.01 -1.85 13.53
CA SER A 97 -1.36 -2.11 13.98
C SER A 97 -2.42 -1.42 13.13
N SER A 98 -2.17 -0.21 12.61
CA SER A 98 -3.10 0.46 11.71
C SER A 98 -3.19 -0.23 10.34
N ILE A 99 -2.09 -0.84 9.88
CA ILE A 99 -2.07 -1.66 8.65
C ILE A 99 -2.99 -2.87 8.82
N VAL A 100 -2.86 -3.61 9.95
CA VAL A 100 -3.70 -4.77 10.24
C VAL A 100 -5.17 -4.37 10.37
N ALA A 101 -5.46 -3.33 11.16
CA ALA A 101 -6.81 -2.84 11.35
C ALA A 101 -7.48 -2.38 10.04
N TYR A 102 -6.70 -1.82 9.11
CA TYR A 102 -7.19 -1.48 7.79
C TYR A 102 -7.46 -2.73 6.94
N ALA A 103 -6.56 -3.71 6.98
CA ALA A 103 -6.72 -4.98 6.26
C ALA A 103 -7.95 -5.76 6.71
N ASP A 104 -8.23 -5.78 8.01
CA ASP A 104 -9.35 -6.50 8.62
C ASP A 104 -10.73 -5.99 8.16
N GLN A 105 -10.84 -4.74 7.74
CA GLN A 105 -12.10 -4.17 7.23
C GLN A 105 -12.61 -4.87 5.97
N PHE A 106 -11.73 -5.59 5.27
CA PHE A 106 -12.05 -6.26 4.01
C PHE A 106 -12.25 -7.76 4.15
N VAL A 107 -12.11 -8.32 5.34
CA VAL A 107 -12.36 -9.74 5.60
C VAL A 107 -13.78 -10.11 5.18
N GLY A 108 -13.90 -11.21 4.43
CA GLY A 108 -15.16 -11.67 3.84
C GLY A 108 -15.38 -11.21 2.39
N ASN A 109 -14.64 -10.25 1.88
CA ASN A 109 -14.73 -9.82 0.48
C ASN A 109 -14.10 -10.88 -0.46
N PRO A 110 -14.55 -10.91 -1.74
CA PRO A 110 -14.17 -11.95 -2.65
C PRO A 110 -12.71 -11.90 -3.10
N TYR A 111 -12.14 -13.07 -3.38
CA TYR A 111 -10.90 -13.20 -4.11
C TYR A 111 -11.17 -13.29 -5.61
N VAL A 112 -10.45 -12.51 -6.41
CA VAL A 112 -10.41 -12.62 -7.87
C VAL A 112 -8.96 -12.62 -8.31
N TRP A 113 -8.55 -13.61 -9.09
CA TRP A 113 -7.21 -13.68 -9.66
C TRP A 113 -6.94 -12.48 -10.57
N GLY A 114 -5.83 -11.74 -10.32
CA GLY A 114 -5.52 -10.49 -11.03
C GLY A 114 -6.43 -9.33 -10.67
N GLY A 115 -7.40 -9.52 -9.79
CA GLY A 115 -8.26 -8.46 -9.28
C GLY A 115 -7.51 -7.50 -8.37
N ASN A 116 -7.95 -6.24 -8.34
CA ASN A 116 -7.33 -5.16 -7.57
C ASN A 116 -8.31 -4.32 -6.73
N SER A 117 -9.53 -4.80 -6.57
CA SER A 117 -10.56 -4.11 -5.79
C SER A 117 -10.73 -4.77 -4.43
N LEU A 118 -10.49 -4.05 -3.36
CA LEU A 118 -10.64 -4.52 -1.98
C LEU A 118 -12.06 -5.04 -1.66
N THR A 119 -13.08 -4.60 -2.39
CA THR A 119 -14.48 -4.97 -2.16
C THR A 119 -15.07 -5.89 -3.23
N ASN A 120 -14.62 -5.75 -4.50
CA ASN A 120 -15.24 -6.47 -5.62
C ASN A 120 -14.39 -7.66 -6.13
N GLY A 121 -13.22 -7.88 -5.52
CA GLY A 121 -12.34 -8.98 -5.84
C GLY A 121 -10.90 -8.57 -6.01
N ILE A 122 -10.02 -9.24 -5.29
CA ILE A 122 -8.60 -8.93 -5.21
C ILE A 122 -7.78 -10.21 -5.07
N ASP A 123 -6.57 -10.23 -5.63
CA ASP A 123 -5.60 -11.27 -5.36
C ASP A 123 -4.68 -10.92 -4.19
N CYS A 124 -3.84 -11.88 -3.75
CA CYS A 124 -3.00 -11.71 -2.57
C CYS A 124 -1.98 -10.57 -2.69
N SER A 125 -1.40 -10.39 -3.89
CA SER A 125 -0.38 -9.37 -4.12
C SER A 125 -0.97 -7.96 -4.23
N HIS A 126 -2.12 -7.83 -4.88
CA HIS A 126 -2.86 -6.58 -4.93
C HIS A 126 -3.44 -6.22 -3.55
N PHE A 127 -3.87 -7.21 -2.75
CA PHE A 127 -4.36 -6.98 -1.39
C PHE A 127 -3.28 -6.30 -0.53
N VAL A 128 -2.08 -6.89 -0.46
CA VAL A 128 -0.95 -6.30 0.26
C VAL A 128 -0.63 -4.90 -0.29
N TYR A 129 -0.58 -4.74 -1.62
CA TYR A 129 -0.34 -3.45 -2.26
C TYR A 129 -1.36 -2.39 -1.85
N GLN A 130 -2.65 -2.68 -1.97
CA GLN A 130 -3.71 -1.73 -1.65
C GLN A 130 -3.73 -1.36 -0.17
N VAL A 131 -3.53 -2.33 0.73
CA VAL A 131 -3.47 -2.08 2.16
C VAL A 131 -2.29 -1.17 2.51
N LEU A 132 -1.08 -1.51 2.07
CA LEU A 132 0.11 -0.70 2.37
C LEU A 132 0.06 0.69 1.74
N LYS A 133 -0.47 0.80 0.54
CA LYS A 133 -0.64 2.08 -0.15
C LYS A 133 -1.66 2.98 0.56
N ASN A 134 -2.83 2.45 0.88
CA ASN A 134 -3.91 3.24 1.49
C ASN A 134 -3.61 3.62 2.95
N THR A 135 -2.77 2.86 3.64
CA THR A 135 -2.27 3.22 4.97
C THR A 135 -1.05 4.15 4.94
N GLY A 136 -0.49 4.44 3.76
CA GLY A 136 0.70 5.28 3.62
C GLY A 136 2.01 4.59 3.98
N ALA A 137 2.00 3.27 4.24
CA ALA A 137 3.19 2.49 4.56
C ALA A 137 4.08 2.25 3.33
N TYR A 138 3.51 2.30 2.12
CA TYR A 138 4.23 2.08 0.87
C TYR A 138 3.75 3.04 -0.22
N SER A 139 4.68 3.73 -0.88
CA SER A 139 4.40 4.68 -1.95
C SER A 139 4.85 4.21 -3.34
N GLY A 140 5.46 3.03 -3.42
CA GLY A 140 5.92 2.45 -4.69
C GLY A 140 4.79 1.91 -5.56
N GLY A 141 5.17 1.36 -6.72
CA GLY A 141 4.24 0.72 -7.65
C GLY A 141 3.86 -0.70 -7.21
N TYR A 142 2.82 -1.24 -7.86
CA TYR A 142 2.41 -2.63 -7.68
C TYR A 142 3.52 -3.60 -8.05
N THR A 143 3.57 -4.72 -7.32
CA THR A 143 4.45 -5.85 -7.61
C THR A 143 3.76 -7.19 -7.34
N THR A 144 4.30 -8.27 -7.90
CA THR A 144 3.80 -9.63 -7.71
C THR A 144 4.16 -10.18 -6.33
N SER A 145 3.57 -11.32 -5.96
CA SER A 145 3.92 -12.02 -4.71
C SER A 145 5.42 -12.36 -4.60
N ALA A 146 6.10 -12.61 -5.72
CA ALA A 146 7.54 -12.81 -5.75
C ALA A 146 8.32 -11.49 -5.57
N GLY A 147 7.85 -10.40 -6.14
CA GLY A 147 8.49 -9.08 -6.05
C GLY A 147 8.49 -8.52 -4.62
N TRP A 148 7.46 -8.79 -3.82
CA TRP A 148 7.40 -8.38 -2.42
C TRP A 148 8.58 -8.89 -1.58
N ARG A 149 9.22 -10.01 -1.97
CA ARG A 149 10.39 -10.57 -1.26
C ARG A 149 11.61 -9.65 -1.24
N SER A 150 11.68 -8.69 -2.14
CA SER A 150 12.83 -7.79 -2.31
C SER A 150 12.56 -6.35 -1.88
N LEU A 151 11.33 -6.02 -1.46
CA LEU A 151 10.92 -4.68 -1.06
C LEU A 151 10.93 -4.51 0.47
N GLY A 152 11.01 -3.27 0.93
CA GLY A 152 11.03 -2.96 2.36
C GLY A 152 12.27 -3.46 3.10
N THR A 153 12.24 -3.40 4.42
CA THR A 153 13.31 -3.86 5.30
C THR A 153 13.16 -5.35 5.59
N ALA A 154 14.24 -6.11 5.46
CA ALA A 154 14.24 -7.53 5.79
C ALA A 154 14.07 -7.76 7.31
N VAL A 155 13.22 -8.72 7.66
CA VAL A 155 13.06 -9.21 9.05
C VAL A 155 13.56 -10.64 9.08
N SER A 156 14.47 -10.95 10.01
CA SER A 156 15.26 -12.20 9.99
C SER A 156 14.45 -13.45 10.33
N SER A 157 13.41 -13.30 11.14
CA SER A 157 12.60 -14.43 11.62
C SER A 157 11.17 -14.00 11.97
N LEU A 158 10.28 -14.99 12.07
CA LEU A 158 8.92 -14.75 12.53
C LEU A 158 8.85 -14.26 13.98
N SER A 159 9.83 -14.62 14.82
CA SER A 159 9.92 -14.13 16.20
C SER A 159 10.24 -12.64 16.31
N GLU A 160 10.82 -12.06 15.26
CA GLU A 160 11.10 -10.62 15.15
C GLU A 160 10.03 -9.86 14.36
N ALA A 161 9.10 -10.60 13.78
CA ALA A 161 8.02 -10.01 13.00
C ALA A 161 7.05 -9.25 13.91
N LYS A 162 6.54 -8.14 13.38
CA LYS A 162 5.58 -7.25 14.04
C LYS A 162 4.33 -7.12 13.20
N ALA A 163 3.24 -6.70 13.83
CA ALA A 163 2.02 -6.37 13.12
C ALA A 163 2.32 -5.47 11.90
N GLY A 164 1.67 -5.75 10.77
CA GLY A 164 1.85 -5.03 9.51
C GLY A 164 3.05 -5.48 8.66
N ASP A 165 3.89 -6.40 9.15
CA ASP A 165 4.94 -6.99 8.32
C ASP A 165 4.32 -7.86 7.22
N VAL A 166 4.94 -7.89 6.05
CA VAL A 166 4.52 -8.71 4.91
C VAL A 166 5.22 -10.06 4.96
N ILE A 167 4.46 -11.12 5.06
CA ILE A 167 4.98 -12.51 5.01
C ILE A 167 4.89 -13.01 3.56
N CYS A 168 6.03 -13.41 3.00
CA CYS A 168 6.13 -13.90 1.63
C CYS A 168 6.34 -15.41 1.61
N TYR A 169 5.50 -16.09 0.83
CA TYR A 169 5.55 -17.53 0.57
C TYR A 169 5.82 -17.81 -0.91
N SER A 170 5.90 -19.08 -1.30
CA SER A 170 5.88 -19.44 -2.72
C SER A 170 4.48 -19.15 -3.30
N GLY A 171 4.45 -18.26 -4.31
CA GLY A 171 3.21 -17.87 -5.00
C GLY A 171 2.18 -17.12 -4.15
N HIS A 172 2.53 -16.62 -2.95
CA HIS A 172 1.58 -15.98 -2.06
C HIS A 172 2.21 -14.96 -1.12
N VAL A 173 1.42 -13.97 -0.69
CA VAL A 173 1.80 -12.98 0.33
C VAL A 173 0.64 -12.67 1.25
N ALA A 174 0.94 -12.26 2.48
CA ALA A 174 -0.02 -11.93 3.52
C ALA A 174 0.51 -10.83 4.45
N ILE A 175 -0.35 -10.22 5.24
CA ILE A 175 -0.02 -9.26 6.28
C ILE A 175 -0.03 -9.97 7.63
N TYR A 176 1.06 -9.84 8.39
CA TYR A 176 1.19 -10.43 9.72
C TYR A 176 0.42 -9.60 10.75
N ASP A 177 -0.35 -10.26 11.60
CA ASP A 177 -1.16 -9.61 12.64
C ASP A 177 -0.39 -9.22 13.91
N GLY A 178 0.84 -9.70 14.06
CA GLY A 178 1.67 -9.50 15.26
C GLY A 178 1.47 -10.58 16.34
N ASN A 179 0.51 -11.49 16.16
CA ASN A 179 0.12 -12.50 17.14
C ASN A 179 0.21 -13.95 16.62
N GLY A 180 0.89 -14.14 15.50
CA GLY A 180 1.05 -15.46 14.89
C GLY A 180 0.06 -15.76 13.75
N GLY A 181 -0.89 -14.88 13.50
CA GLY A 181 -1.87 -14.97 12.42
C GLY A 181 -1.54 -14.10 11.21
N ILE A 182 -2.31 -14.25 10.14
CA ILE A 182 -2.18 -13.44 8.93
C ILE A 182 -3.54 -13.00 8.39
N VAL A 183 -3.59 -11.78 7.85
CA VAL A 183 -4.69 -11.28 7.02
C VAL A 183 -4.27 -11.42 5.57
N GLU A 184 -5.09 -12.08 4.75
CA GLU A 184 -4.73 -12.44 3.39
C GLU A 184 -5.91 -12.53 2.42
N ALA A 185 -5.70 -12.27 1.15
CA ALA A 185 -6.60 -12.73 0.10
C ALA A 185 -6.22 -14.18 -0.23
N LYS A 186 -6.94 -15.13 0.40
CA LYS A 186 -6.55 -16.54 0.52
C LYS A 186 -6.77 -17.35 -0.77
N GLY A 187 -7.80 -17.02 -1.52
CA GLY A 187 -8.16 -17.70 -2.75
C GLY A 187 -9.66 -17.66 -3.05
N THR A 188 -10.05 -18.07 -4.26
CA THR A 188 -11.41 -17.92 -4.80
C THR A 188 -12.50 -18.53 -3.89
N LYS A 189 -12.19 -19.62 -3.20
CA LYS A 189 -13.15 -20.29 -2.31
C LYS A 189 -13.40 -19.53 -1.01
N TRP A 190 -12.41 -18.76 -0.54
CA TRP A 190 -12.41 -18.23 0.83
C TRP A 190 -12.48 -16.69 0.88
N GLY A 191 -12.05 -16.02 -0.21
CA GLY A 191 -11.96 -14.57 -0.21
C GLY A 191 -10.80 -14.04 0.63
N ILE A 192 -11.00 -12.88 1.23
CA ILE A 192 -10.10 -12.29 2.20
C ILE A 192 -10.42 -12.85 3.58
N THR A 193 -9.41 -13.34 4.29
CA THR A 193 -9.57 -14.00 5.60
C THR A 193 -8.53 -13.55 6.60
N HIS A 194 -8.84 -13.76 7.89
CA HIS A 194 -7.92 -13.60 9.02
C HIS A 194 -8.05 -14.82 9.93
N ASP A 195 -7.79 -16.02 9.37
CA ASP A 195 -8.08 -17.30 10.00
C ASP A 195 -6.92 -18.30 9.99
N ARG A 196 -5.75 -17.90 9.45
CA ARG A 196 -4.59 -18.79 9.35
C ARG A 196 -3.39 -18.29 10.14
N SER A 197 -2.60 -19.27 10.64
CA SER A 197 -1.28 -19.01 11.20
C SER A 197 -0.29 -18.60 10.11
N ALA A 198 0.64 -17.71 10.44
CA ALA A 198 1.76 -17.32 9.59
C ALA A 198 2.65 -18.51 9.18
N ASN A 199 2.67 -19.57 9.99
CA ASN A 199 3.41 -20.82 9.71
C ASN A 199 2.63 -21.80 8.81
N CYS A 200 1.52 -21.39 8.20
CA CYS A 200 0.69 -22.29 7.34
C CYS A 200 1.43 -22.79 6.10
N LYS A 201 2.53 -22.14 5.71
CA LYS A 201 3.42 -22.51 4.60
C LYS A 201 4.86 -22.12 4.95
N THR A 202 5.83 -22.61 4.17
CA THR A 202 7.23 -22.20 4.28
C THR A 202 7.36 -20.71 3.99
N ILE A 203 7.85 -19.94 4.96
CA ILE A 203 8.13 -18.51 4.82
C ILE A 203 9.44 -18.35 4.04
N LEU A 204 9.41 -17.58 2.97
CA LEU A 204 10.55 -17.29 2.11
C LEU A 204 11.20 -15.94 2.42
N ALA A 205 10.42 -14.97 2.90
CA ALA A 205 10.88 -13.67 3.36
C ALA A 205 9.83 -13.02 4.26
N ILE A 206 10.29 -12.14 5.14
CA ILE A 206 9.44 -11.24 5.93
C ILE A 206 9.94 -9.83 5.65
N ARG A 207 9.03 -8.90 5.37
CA ARG A 207 9.35 -7.54 4.96
C ARG A 207 8.57 -6.50 5.74
N ARG A 208 9.28 -5.48 6.24
CA ARG A 208 8.72 -4.37 7.03
C ARG A 208 8.70 -3.09 6.23
N PHE A 209 7.59 -2.34 6.37
CA PHE A 209 7.33 -1.06 5.70
C PHE A 209 7.02 0.10 6.67
N THR A 210 7.15 -0.15 7.99
CA THR A 210 6.92 0.84 9.06
C THR A 210 8.22 1.22 9.76
#